data_2bbc3c58c7cf2853af21bf4c18e53dbe
#
_entry.id   2bbc3c58c7cf2853af21bf4c18e53dbe
#
_cell.length_a   1.000
_cell.length_b   1.000
_cell.length_c   1.000
_cell.angle_alpha   90.00
_cell.angle_beta   90.00
_cell.angle_gamma   90.00
#
_symmetry.space_group_name_H-M   'P 1'
#
loop_
_entity.id
_entity.type
_entity.pdbx_description
1 polymer ?
#
loop_
_entity_poly.entity_id
_entity_poly.type
_entity_poly.pdbx_seq_one_letter_code
_entity_poly.pdbx_strand_id
1 'polypeptide(L)'
;ERIITGIADEGNHWTKTIRFGPDGLLYLASGSSCNVCDEIDDQRASITRYNPDGSGEESFATGLRNSVGFDWAPFDNQIYATDNGRDLLGDDYPPCELNKVELGKFYGWPNVNGFGDLDPDFGDESKLIEATSPVHGFRAHNAPLGIRFIDLAAFPKAYRESALAALHGSWNRSSYDGYKVVSLHHKSDGSFEEKDFLTGFEKDGNIIGRPADVTGGPDDCAYISDDFGMAIYRVCYGIEGEAIASTSSSVIQETGLEDFDKATRLNLQSDGEQLFMTRGCLTCHGVSGSTSSGLLPLKAINKRYTLDSLSAFYKT
;
A
#
# COMPACT_ATOMS: atom_id res chain seq x y z
N GLU A 1 -10.32 -1.20 25.12
CA GLU A 1 -10.31 -2.67 25.17
C GLU A 1 -9.51 -3.20 23.99
N ARG A 2 -8.68 -4.24 24.20
CA ARG A 2 -7.99 -4.95 23.12
C ARG A 2 -8.77 -6.22 22.83
N ILE A 3 -9.21 -6.40 21.57
CA ILE A 3 -9.99 -7.58 21.14
C ILE A 3 -9.12 -8.67 20.51
N ILE A 4 -8.00 -8.28 19.85
CA ILE A 4 -7.01 -9.19 19.30
C ILE A 4 -5.63 -8.76 19.79
N THR A 5 -4.79 -9.71 20.14
CA THR A 5 -3.39 -9.50 20.57
C THR A 5 -2.49 -10.57 19.97
N GLY A 6 -1.18 -10.33 19.91
CA GLY A 6 -0.23 -11.29 19.36
C GLY A 6 -0.21 -11.33 17.84
N ILE A 7 -0.70 -10.30 17.17
CA ILE A 7 -0.59 -10.17 15.71
C ILE A 7 0.89 -10.03 15.37
N ALA A 8 1.37 -10.85 14.41
CA ALA A 8 2.76 -10.83 13.96
C ALA A 8 3.16 -9.46 13.40
N ASP A 9 4.22 -8.85 13.95
CA ASP A 9 4.66 -7.49 13.63
C ASP A 9 6.15 -7.37 13.23
N GLU A 10 6.93 -8.43 13.36
CA GLU A 10 8.35 -8.44 13.00
C GLU A 10 8.59 -8.55 11.48
N GLY A 11 9.73 -8.09 10.99
CA GLY A 11 10.14 -8.17 9.60
C GLY A 11 9.55 -7.09 8.70
N ASN A 12 9.35 -7.40 7.42
CA ASN A 12 8.77 -6.49 6.43
C ASN A 12 7.23 -6.46 6.54
N HIS A 13 6.59 -5.58 5.78
CA HIS A 13 5.14 -5.50 5.60
C HIS A 13 4.35 -5.52 6.94
N TRP A 14 4.80 -4.72 7.89
CA TRP A 14 4.22 -4.62 9.24
C TRP A 14 2.89 -3.86 9.29
N THR A 15 2.51 -3.14 8.24
CA THR A 15 1.18 -2.53 8.09
C THR A 15 0.12 -3.62 8.00
N LYS A 16 -0.99 -3.43 8.70
CA LYS A 16 -2.15 -4.31 8.70
C LYS A 16 -3.39 -3.55 8.23
N THR A 17 -4.24 -4.22 7.48
CA THR A 17 -5.54 -3.68 7.07
C THR A 17 -6.64 -4.52 7.66
N ILE A 18 -7.63 -3.87 8.27
CA ILE A 18 -8.80 -4.52 8.84
C ILE A 18 -10.07 -4.00 8.19
N ARG A 19 -11.04 -4.89 7.97
CA ARG A 19 -12.38 -4.54 7.51
C ARG A 19 -13.41 -5.54 8.04
N PHE A 20 -14.62 -5.06 8.31
CA PHE A 20 -15.76 -5.94 8.51
C PHE A 20 -16.33 -6.39 7.17
N GLY A 21 -16.54 -7.70 7.03
CA GLY A 21 -17.22 -8.29 5.88
C GLY A 21 -18.74 -8.14 5.95
N PRO A 22 -19.41 -8.40 4.83
CA PRO A 22 -20.88 -8.41 4.78
C PRO A 22 -21.50 -9.53 5.65
N ASP A 23 -20.70 -10.52 6.03
CA ASP A 23 -21.03 -11.58 6.99
C ASP A 23 -20.89 -11.14 8.47
N GLY A 24 -20.41 -9.93 8.72
CA GLY A 24 -20.19 -9.36 10.04
C GLY A 24 -18.90 -9.82 10.72
N LEU A 25 -18.07 -10.62 10.06
CA LEU A 25 -16.75 -11.01 10.58
C LEU A 25 -15.70 -9.93 10.33
N LEU A 26 -14.69 -9.89 11.19
CA LEU A 26 -13.55 -8.99 11.05
C LEU A 26 -12.45 -9.69 10.26
N TYR A 27 -12.04 -9.11 9.14
CA TYR A 27 -10.95 -9.60 8.31
C TYR A 27 -9.69 -8.77 8.54
N LEU A 28 -8.54 -9.45 8.60
CA LEU A 28 -7.22 -8.87 8.80
C LEU A 28 -6.29 -9.34 7.69
N ALA A 29 -5.77 -8.43 6.89
CA ALA A 29 -4.70 -8.72 5.94
C ALA A 29 -3.34 -8.45 6.60
N SER A 30 -2.42 -9.40 6.45
CA SER A 30 -1.07 -9.37 7.01
C SER A 30 -0.05 -9.78 5.95
N GLY A 31 0.82 -8.85 5.55
CA GLY A 31 1.86 -9.13 4.56
C GLY A 31 3.00 -9.99 5.12
N SER A 32 3.85 -10.48 4.22
CA SER A 32 5.00 -11.35 4.54
C SER A 32 6.03 -10.64 5.42
N SER A 33 6.81 -11.42 6.14
CA SER A 33 7.92 -10.91 6.98
C SER A 33 9.15 -10.52 6.16
N CYS A 34 9.22 -10.92 4.90
CA CYS A 34 10.39 -10.79 4.04
C CYS A 34 10.00 -10.47 2.59
N ASN A 35 10.98 -10.23 1.71
CA ASN A 35 10.76 -10.13 0.27
C ASN A 35 10.28 -11.45 -0.32
N VAL A 36 10.99 -12.54 -0.02
CA VAL A 36 10.64 -13.92 -0.35
C VAL A 36 11.28 -14.86 0.68
N CYS A 37 10.50 -15.71 1.32
CA CYS A 37 10.91 -16.73 2.27
C CYS A 37 9.74 -17.66 2.59
N ASP A 38 10.03 -18.80 3.20
CA ASP A 38 9.02 -19.58 3.89
C ASP A 38 8.68 -18.88 5.21
N GLU A 39 7.42 -18.52 5.40
CA GLU A 39 6.96 -17.91 6.65
C GLU A 39 6.95 -18.94 7.79
N ILE A 40 7.35 -18.49 8.97
CA ILE A 40 7.29 -19.30 10.20
C ILE A 40 5.93 -19.08 10.89
N ASP A 41 5.34 -17.91 10.72
CA ASP A 41 4.08 -17.50 11.34
C ASP A 41 2.96 -17.50 10.30
N ASP A 42 1.95 -18.37 10.50
CA ASP A 42 0.81 -18.58 9.59
C ASP A 42 -0.07 -17.34 9.44
N GLN A 43 0.05 -16.36 10.34
CA GLN A 43 -0.64 -15.07 10.20
C GLN A 43 -0.01 -14.17 9.14
N ARG A 44 1.20 -14.49 8.65
CA ARG A 44 1.91 -13.72 7.64
C ARG A 44 1.54 -14.18 6.22
N ALA A 45 1.68 -13.28 5.25
CA ALA A 45 1.32 -13.52 3.85
C ALA A 45 -0.10 -14.11 3.69
N SER A 46 -1.07 -13.56 4.44
CA SER A 46 -2.40 -14.13 4.61
C SER A 46 -3.49 -13.08 4.79
N ILE A 47 -4.73 -13.53 4.61
CA ILE A 47 -5.91 -12.89 5.19
C ILE A 47 -6.48 -13.84 6.22
N THR A 48 -6.66 -13.37 7.45
CA THR A 48 -7.26 -14.07 8.59
C THR A 48 -8.59 -13.41 8.93
N ARG A 49 -9.57 -14.17 9.41
CA ARG A 49 -10.83 -13.59 9.89
C ARG A 49 -11.13 -13.99 11.33
N TYR A 50 -11.94 -13.16 12.00
CA TYR A 50 -12.28 -13.26 13.40
C TYR A 50 -13.77 -12.94 13.61
N ASN A 51 -14.34 -13.40 14.70
CA ASN A 51 -15.58 -12.83 15.21
C ASN A 51 -15.38 -11.35 15.58
N PRO A 52 -16.47 -10.54 15.65
CA PRO A 52 -16.36 -9.12 16.01
C PRO A 52 -15.71 -8.83 17.37
N ASP A 53 -15.74 -9.80 18.27
CA ASP A 53 -15.12 -9.74 19.60
C ASP A 53 -13.65 -10.18 19.62
N GLY A 54 -13.09 -10.51 18.44
CA GLY A 54 -11.71 -10.96 18.27
C GLY A 54 -11.48 -12.46 18.51
N SER A 55 -12.51 -13.22 18.87
CA SER A 55 -12.43 -14.67 19.00
C SER A 55 -12.55 -15.38 17.64
N GLY A 56 -12.34 -16.71 17.61
CA GLY A 56 -12.61 -17.55 16.46
C GLY A 56 -11.67 -17.28 15.29
N GLU A 57 -10.38 -17.11 15.54
CA GLU A 57 -9.36 -16.96 14.51
C GLU A 57 -9.42 -18.08 13.49
N GLU A 58 -9.52 -17.71 12.22
CA GLU A 58 -9.52 -18.63 11.09
C GLU A 58 -8.67 -18.08 9.96
N SER A 59 -7.71 -18.87 9.47
CA SER A 59 -6.96 -18.55 8.26
C SER A 59 -7.91 -18.61 7.07
N PHE A 60 -8.18 -17.44 6.46
CA PHE A 60 -9.11 -17.33 5.34
C PHE A 60 -8.43 -17.66 4.01
N ALA A 61 -7.23 -17.10 3.77
CA ALA A 61 -6.46 -17.33 2.56
C ALA A 61 -4.97 -17.11 2.83
N THR A 62 -4.11 -17.84 2.10
CA THR A 62 -2.65 -17.83 2.25
C THR A 62 -1.94 -17.58 0.93
N GLY A 63 -0.62 -17.34 0.98
CA GLY A 63 0.19 -17.09 -0.22
C GLY A 63 -0.05 -15.71 -0.85
N LEU A 64 -0.54 -14.76 -0.05
CA LEU A 64 -0.74 -13.36 -0.38
C LEU A 64 0.44 -12.55 0.16
N ARG A 65 1.42 -12.26 -0.69
CA ARG A 65 2.68 -11.67 -0.24
C ARG A 65 2.50 -10.37 0.57
N ASN A 66 1.74 -9.43 0.06
CA ASN A 66 1.46 -8.16 0.76
C ASN A 66 0.15 -7.54 0.24
N SER A 67 -0.96 -8.13 0.63
CA SER A 67 -2.30 -7.63 0.32
C SER A 67 -2.66 -6.47 1.22
N VAL A 68 -2.28 -5.25 0.81
CA VAL A 68 -2.51 -4.04 1.60
C VAL A 68 -3.97 -3.60 1.57
N GLY A 69 -4.61 -3.69 0.41
CA GLY A 69 -6.01 -3.31 0.24
C GLY A 69 -6.90 -4.49 -0.12
N PHE A 70 -8.10 -4.53 0.43
CA PHE A 70 -9.13 -5.46 0.00
C PHE A 70 -10.52 -4.88 0.23
N ASP A 71 -11.48 -5.31 -0.60
CA ASP A 71 -12.88 -4.93 -0.48
C ASP A 71 -13.80 -5.99 -1.10
N TRP A 72 -15.08 -5.94 -0.80
CA TRP A 72 -16.10 -6.83 -1.36
C TRP A 72 -16.72 -6.23 -2.60
N ALA A 73 -16.70 -7.00 -3.69
CA ALA A 73 -17.33 -6.58 -4.93
C ALA A 73 -18.86 -6.65 -4.83
N PRO A 74 -19.60 -5.60 -5.25
CA PRO A 74 -21.06 -5.56 -5.15
C PRO A 74 -21.76 -6.55 -6.09
N PHE A 75 -21.07 -7.05 -7.12
CA PHE A 75 -21.66 -7.94 -8.13
C PHE A 75 -21.62 -9.42 -7.76
N ASP A 76 -20.75 -9.85 -6.82
CA ASP A 76 -20.64 -11.25 -6.42
C ASP A 76 -20.40 -11.47 -4.90
N ASN A 77 -20.29 -10.40 -4.13
CA ASN A 77 -19.97 -10.40 -2.70
C ASN A 77 -18.67 -11.14 -2.32
N GLN A 78 -17.74 -11.28 -3.28
CA GLN A 78 -16.43 -11.86 -3.01
C GLN A 78 -15.41 -10.77 -2.66
N ILE A 79 -14.37 -11.18 -1.92
CA ILE A 79 -13.24 -10.31 -1.60
C ILE A 79 -12.35 -10.19 -2.84
N TYR A 80 -11.95 -8.98 -3.14
CA TYR A 80 -10.88 -8.68 -4.09
C TYR A 80 -9.78 -7.93 -3.35
N ALA A 81 -8.55 -8.45 -3.42
CA ALA A 81 -7.40 -7.90 -2.74
C ALA A 81 -6.31 -7.54 -3.73
N THR A 82 -5.72 -6.35 -3.55
CA THR A 82 -4.47 -5.98 -4.20
C THR A 82 -3.32 -6.74 -3.55
N ASP A 83 -2.35 -7.21 -4.32
CA ASP A 83 -1.16 -7.86 -3.77
C ASP A 83 0.11 -7.38 -4.47
N ASN A 84 1.14 -7.10 -3.66
CA ASN A 84 2.41 -6.60 -4.16
C ASN A 84 3.36 -7.77 -4.46
N GLY A 85 3.76 -7.93 -5.73
CA GLY A 85 4.75 -8.92 -6.15
C GLY A 85 6.11 -8.73 -5.48
N ARG A 86 6.93 -9.78 -5.48
CA ARG A 86 8.29 -9.73 -4.90
C ARG A 86 9.20 -8.78 -5.69
N ASP A 87 10.20 -8.25 -4.99
CA ASP A 87 11.19 -7.33 -5.56
C ASP A 87 12.40 -8.07 -6.15
N LEU A 88 13.22 -7.34 -6.92
CA LEU A 88 14.56 -7.72 -7.39
C LEU A 88 14.60 -8.80 -8.48
N LEU A 89 13.54 -8.94 -9.26
CA LEU A 89 13.51 -9.79 -10.46
C LEU A 89 13.49 -8.99 -11.78
N GLY A 90 13.89 -7.72 -11.74
CA GLY A 90 13.91 -6.81 -12.88
C GLY A 90 12.71 -5.86 -12.92
N ASP A 91 12.69 -4.97 -13.92
CA ASP A 91 11.73 -3.88 -14.00
C ASP A 91 10.29 -4.36 -14.26
N ASP A 92 10.12 -5.38 -15.06
CA ASP A 92 8.82 -5.79 -15.60
C ASP A 92 8.29 -7.12 -15.03
N TYR A 93 8.94 -7.64 -13.96
CA TYR A 93 8.57 -8.92 -13.36
C TYR A 93 8.83 -8.94 -11.84
N PRO A 94 8.00 -9.66 -11.04
CA PRO A 94 6.68 -10.19 -11.39
C PRO A 94 5.62 -9.07 -11.39
N PRO A 95 4.45 -9.31 -11.98
CA PRO A 95 3.34 -8.37 -11.85
C PRO A 95 2.90 -8.25 -10.40
N CYS A 96 2.36 -7.09 -10.03
CA CYS A 96 1.49 -7.01 -8.87
C CYS A 96 0.09 -7.51 -9.25
N GLU A 97 -0.73 -7.89 -8.28
CA GLU A 97 -1.90 -8.70 -8.53
C GLU A 97 -3.19 -8.06 -7.98
N LEU A 98 -4.31 -8.34 -8.64
CA LEU A 98 -5.63 -8.32 -8.05
C LEU A 98 -6.10 -9.76 -7.92
N ASN A 99 -6.31 -10.19 -6.70
CA ASN A 99 -6.77 -11.53 -6.38
C ASN A 99 -8.25 -11.53 -5.97
N LYS A 100 -9.05 -12.42 -6.57
CA LYS A 100 -10.36 -12.78 -6.03
C LYS A 100 -10.12 -13.79 -4.90
N VAL A 101 -10.32 -13.35 -3.65
CA VAL A 101 -9.89 -14.12 -2.48
C VAL A 101 -11.04 -14.96 -1.94
N GLU A 102 -10.82 -16.27 -1.91
CA GLU A 102 -11.79 -17.29 -1.47
C GLU A 102 -11.23 -18.07 -0.27
N LEU A 103 -12.16 -18.54 0.57
CA LEU A 103 -11.80 -19.32 1.77
C LEU A 103 -11.01 -20.59 1.41
N GLY A 104 -9.89 -20.78 2.10
CA GLY A 104 -9.02 -21.96 2.01
C GLY A 104 -8.15 -22.00 0.76
N LYS A 105 -8.09 -20.92 -0.03
CA LYS A 105 -7.26 -20.86 -1.23
C LYS A 105 -5.84 -20.36 -0.91
N PHE A 106 -4.90 -20.84 -1.73
CA PHE A 106 -3.50 -20.43 -1.77
C PHE A 106 -3.25 -19.61 -3.04
N TYR A 107 -2.56 -18.45 -2.89
CA TYR A 107 -2.35 -17.47 -3.95
C TYR A 107 -0.90 -17.40 -4.46
N GLY A 108 -0.11 -18.42 -4.17
CA GLY A 108 1.15 -18.71 -4.84
C GLY A 108 2.40 -18.32 -4.07
N TRP A 109 2.48 -17.17 -3.42
CA TRP A 109 3.69 -16.74 -2.72
C TRP A 109 4.05 -17.71 -1.56
N PRO A 110 5.33 -18.11 -1.37
CA PRO A 110 6.55 -17.65 -2.08
C PRO A 110 6.88 -18.42 -3.36
N ASN A 111 6.12 -19.46 -3.72
CA ASN A 111 6.51 -20.46 -4.70
C ASN A 111 6.12 -20.11 -6.14
N VAL A 112 5.04 -19.34 -6.32
CA VAL A 112 4.46 -19.02 -7.63
C VAL A 112 4.21 -17.51 -7.70
N ASN A 113 4.54 -16.92 -8.83
CA ASN A 113 4.33 -15.50 -9.12
C ASN A 113 3.31 -15.33 -10.25
N GLY A 114 2.50 -14.28 -10.18
CA GLY A 114 1.60 -13.86 -11.25
C GLY A 114 0.65 -14.97 -11.70
N PHE A 115 0.57 -15.18 -13.00
CA PHE A 115 -0.37 -16.12 -13.63
C PHE A 115 0.13 -17.57 -13.68
N GLY A 116 1.08 -17.96 -12.84
CA GLY A 116 1.54 -19.34 -12.73
C GLY A 116 3.01 -19.54 -13.07
N ASP A 117 3.85 -18.52 -12.89
CA ASP A 117 5.29 -18.65 -13.05
C ASP A 117 5.94 -19.14 -11.75
N LEU A 118 6.74 -20.19 -11.82
CA LEU A 118 7.52 -20.62 -10.66
C LEU A 118 8.53 -19.55 -10.23
N ASP A 119 8.60 -19.31 -8.92
CA ASP A 119 9.61 -18.41 -8.38
C ASP A 119 11.03 -18.97 -8.64
N PRO A 120 12.00 -18.14 -9.07
CA PRO A 120 13.33 -18.64 -9.42
C PRO A 120 14.12 -19.21 -8.23
N ASP A 121 13.81 -18.81 -7.01
CA ASP A 121 14.53 -19.22 -5.80
C ASP A 121 13.72 -20.20 -4.94
N PHE A 122 12.38 -20.08 -4.94
CA PHE A 122 11.45 -20.83 -4.10
C PHE A 122 10.44 -21.67 -4.88
N GLY A 123 10.57 -21.74 -6.22
CA GLY A 123 9.61 -22.44 -7.07
C GLY A 123 9.41 -23.90 -6.69
N ASP A 124 8.15 -24.32 -6.55
CA ASP A 124 7.73 -25.68 -6.28
C ASP A 124 6.58 -26.06 -7.22
N GLU A 125 6.80 -27.06 -8.08
CA GLU A 125 5.81 -27.54 -9.04
C GLU A 125 4.53 -28.07 -8.36
N SER A 126 4.63 -28.62 -7.16
CA SER A 126 3.46 -29.07 -6.40
C SER A 126 2.58 -27.90 -5.99
N LYS A 127 3.17 -26.76 -5.66
CA LYS A 127 2.48 -25.53 -5.29
C LYS A 127 1.86 -24.81 -6.49
N LEU A 128 2.42 -24.99 -7.67
CA LEU A 128 1.85 -24.46 -8.91
C LEU A 128 0.42 -25.01 -9.16
N ILE A 129 0.18 -26.27 -8.82
CA ILE A 129 -1.14 -26.91 -8.99
C ILE A 129 -2.14 -26.38 -7.95
N GLU A 130 -1.66 -26.01 -6.76
CA GLU A 130 -2.48 -25.49 -5.66
C GLU A 130 -2.79 -24.00 -5.82
N ALA A 131 -1.90 -23.25 -6.49
CA ALA A 131 -1.98 -21.82 -6.59
C ALA A 131 -3.20 -21.34 -7.39
N THR A 132 -3.90 -20.37 -6.85
CA THR A 132 -5.00 -19.67 -7.52
C THR A 132 -4.45 -18.47 -8.25
N SER A 133 -4.68 -18.40 -9.56
CA SER A 133 -4.21 -17.28 -10.38
C SER A 133 -4.95 -15.98 -10.08
N PRO A 134 -4.30 -14.81 -10.20
CA PRO A 134 -4.93 -13.53 -10.09
C PRO A 134 -5.97 -13.30 -11.21
N VAL A 135 -6.94 -12.44 -10.95
CA VAL A 135 -7.95 -12.03 -11.94
C VAL A 135 -7.51 -10.82 -12.78
N HIS A 136 -6.46 -10.10 -12.31
CA HIS A 136 -5.82 -9.00 -13.02
C HIS A 136 -4.38 -8.86 -12.59
N GLY A 137 -3.48 -8.52 -13.51
CA GLY A 137 -2.08 -8.20 -13.25
C GLY A 137 -1.82 -6.72 -13.47
N PHE A 138 -1.46 -6.01 -12.40
CA PHE A 138 -0.88 -4.68 -12.53
C PHE A 138 0.55 -4.79 -13.04
N ARG A 139 1.07 -3.74 -13.63
CA ARG A 139 2.50 -3.72 -13.98
C ARG A 139 3.37 -3.94 -12.74
N ALA A 140 4.51 -4.60 -12.96
CA ALA A 140 5.45 -4.91 -11.89
C ALA A 140 5.85 -3.67 -11.09
N HIS A 141 5.90 -3.83 -9.78
CA HIS A 141 6.35 -2.81 -8.82
C HIS A 141 5.48 -1.55 -8.72
N ASN A 142 4.27 -1.53 -9.30
CA ASN A 142 3.36 -0.38 -9.18
C ASN A 142 2.85 -0.15 -7.75
N ALA A 143 3.08 -1.10 -6.85
CA ALA A 143 2.67 -1.08 -5.45
C ALA A 143 1.18 -0.73 -5.29
N PRO A 144 0.25 -1.59 -5.77
CA PRO A 144 -1.17 -1.40 -5.53
C PRO A 144 -1.44 -1.58 -4.03
N LEU A 145 -2.02 -0.52 -3.43
CA LEU A 145 -2.33 -0.48 -2.00
C LEU A 145 -3.84 -0.53 -1.80
N GLY A 146 -4.48 0.56 -1.36
CA GLY A 146 -5.91 0.59 -1.11
C GLY A 146 -6.76 0.32 -2.34
N ILE A 147 -7.83 -0.44 -2.17
CA ILE A 147 -8.87 -0.70 -3.17
C ILE A 147 -10.24 -0.51 -2.58
N ARG A 148 -11.16 0.05 -3.36
CA ARG A 148 -12.57 0.21 -3.02
C ARG A 148 -13.44 -0.01 -4.23
N PHE A 149 -14.43 -0.87 -4.12
CA PHE A 149 -15.58 -0.85 -5.02
C PHE A 149 -16.43 0.36 -4.69
N ILE A 150 -16.64 1.22 -5.70
CA ILE A 150 -17.35 2.47 -5.50
C ILE A 150 -18.79 2.37 -6.04
N ASP A 151 -19.74 2.75 -5.18
CA ASP A 151 -21.13 3.02 -5.60
C ASP A 151 -21.42 4.49 -5.32
N LEU A 152 -20.84 5.36 -6.13
CA LEU A 152 -21.04 6.81 -6.05
C LEU A 152 -22.09 7.22 -7.07
N ALA A 153 -23.28 7.57 -6.61
CA ALA A 153 -24.46 7.84 -7.46
C ALA A 153 -24.23 8.94 -8.49
N ALA A 154 -23.38 9.92 -8.16
CA ALA A 154 -23.00 11.02 -9.06
C ALA A 154 -22.10 10.58 -10.22
N PHE A 155 -21.38 9.46 -10.08
CA PHE A 155 -20.47 9.01 -11.12
C PHE A 155 -21.19 8.33 -12.28
N PRO A 156 -20.63 8.34 -13.51
CA PRO A 156 -21.18 7.61 -14.64
C PRO A 156 -21.38 6.13 -14.31
N LYS A 157 -22.42 5.51 -14.88
CA LYS A 157 -22.76 4.12 -14.62
C LYS A 157 -21.57 3.16 -14.77
N ALA A 158 -20.66 3.43 -15.71
CA ALA A 158 -19.46 2.62 -15.92
C ALA A 158 -18.54 2.52 -14.69
N TYR A 159 -18.61 3.47 -13.76
CA TYR A 159 -17.80 3.48 -12.54
C TYR A 159 -18.51 2.85 -11.32
N ARG A 160 -19.85 2.75 -11.33
CA ARG A 160 -20.62 2.33 -10.15
C ARG A 160 -20.38 0.87 -9.73
N GLU A 161 -19.90 0.04 -10.66
CA GLU A 161 -19.57 -1.37 -10.41
C GLU A 161 -18.06 -1.61 -10.57
N SER A 162 -17.27 -0.53 -10.67
CA SER A 162 -15.82 -0.59 -10.75
C SER A 162 -15.18 -0.44 -9.38
N ALA A 163 -13.94 -0.90 -9.25
CA ALA A 163 -13.11 -0.55 -8.12
C ALA A 163 -12.17 0.60 -8.49
N LEU A 164 -11.84 1.44 -7.52
CA LEU A 164 -10.66 2.31 -7.58
C LEU A 164 -9.52 1.65 -6.81
N ALA A 165 -8.32 1.63 -7.39
CA ALA A 165 -7.12 1.14 -6.74
C ALA A 165 -6.03 2.20 -6.76
N ALA A 166 -5.41 2.42 -5.60
CA ALA A 166 -4.29 3.33 -5.45
C ALA A 166 -2.99 2.61 -5.81
N LEU A 167 -2.32 3.06 -6.87
CA LEU A 167 -0.98 2.61 -7.24
C LEU A 167 0.04 3.57 -6.64
N HIS A 168 0.65 3.16 -5.54
CA HIS A 168 1.57 3.99 -4.74
C HIS A 168 2.85 4.36 -5.49
N GLY A 169 3.20 3.57 -6.49
CA GLY A 169 4.33 3.82 -7.39
C GLY A 169 5.60 3.06 -7.02
N SER A 170 6.36 2.80 -8.05
CA SER A 170 7.55 1.94 -8.00
C SER A 170 8.72 2.58 -7.25
N TRP A 171 9.49 1.75 -6.56
CA TRP A 171 10.81 2.11 -6.05
C TRP A 171 11.90 1.23 -6.68
N ASN A 172 11.51 0.06 -7.17
CA ASN A 172 12.40 -0.99 -7.67
C ASN A 172 12.31 -1.11 -9.21
N ARG A 173 12.39 0.02 -9.91
CA ARG A 173 12.43 0.10 -11.38
C ARG A 173 13.46 1.13 -11.82
N SER A 174 14.04 0.95 -13.01
CA SER A 174 14.93 1.93 -13.64
C SER A 174 14.17 3.19 -14.09
N SER A 175 12.86 3.10 -14.31
CA SER A 175 11.97 4.23 -14.57
C SER A 175 10.74 4.17 -13.70
N TYR A 176 10.24 5.30 -13.25
CA TYR A 176 9.04 5.38 -12.43
C TYR A 176 7.81 4.84 -13.15
N ASP A 177 6.95 4.13 -12.40
CA ASP A 177 5.67 3.61 -12.88
C ASP A 177 4.68 3.51 -11.71
N GLY A 178 3.38 3.60 -12.00
CA GLY A 178 2.35 3.74 -10.97
C GLY A 178 2.12 5.22 -10.67
N TYR A 179 2.16 5.63 -9.41
CA TYR A 179 1.93 7.01 -8.96
C TYR A 179 0.61 7.58 -9.51
N LYS A 180 -0.46 6.79 -9.39
CA LYS A 180 -1.79 7.14 -9.91
C LYS A 180 -2.87 6.34 -9.19
N VAL A 181 -4.10 6.74 -9.37
CA VAL A 181 -5.27 5.90 -9.06
C VAL A 181 -5.83 5.38 -10.38
N VAL A 182 -6.12 4.09 -10.41
CA VAL A 182 -6.75 3.44 -11.55
C VAL A 182 -8.17 3.01 -11.21
N SER A 183 -9.02 2.91 -12.22
CA SER A 183 -10.34 2.28 -12.13
C SER A 183 -10.28 0.90 -12.79
N LEU A 184 -10.83 -0.09 -12.10
CA LEU A 184 -10.86 -1.49 -12.51
C LEU A 184 -12.30 -1.86 -12.86
N HIS A 185 -12.56 -2.05 -14.14
CA HIS A 185 -13.89 -2.34 -14.68
C HIS A 185 -14.06 -3.83 -14.91
N HIS A 186 -14.95 -4.45 -14.13
CA HIS A 186 -15.27 -5.88 -14.26
C HIS A 186 -15.91 -6.19 -15.61
N LYS A 187 -15.44 -7.26 -16.27
CA LYS A 187 -15.96 -7.78 -17.54
C LYS A 187 -16.75 -9.05 -17.33
N SER A 188 -17.58 -9.37 -18.32
CA SER A 188 -18.42 -10.57 -18.29
C SER A 188 -17.66 -11.90 -18.29
N ASP A 189 -16.39 -11.90 -18.66
CA ASP A 189 -15.48 -13.06 -18.60
C ASP A 189 -14.79 -13.22 -17.26
N GLY A 190 -15.05 -12.32 -16.28
CA GLY A 190 -14.45 -12.31 -14.97
C GLY A 190 -13.13 -11.54 -14.88
N SER A 191 -12.59 -11.06 -15.99
CA SER A 191 -11.39 -10.21 -16.02
C SER A 191 -11.72 -8.75 -15.69
N PHE A 192 -10.68 -7.94 -15.47
CA PHE A 192 -10.81 -6.51 -15.26
C PHE A 192 -10.09 -5.72 -16.35
N GLU A 193 -10.69 -4.60 -16.75
CA GLU A 193 -10.04 -3.59 -17.58
C GLU A 193 -9.57 -2.45 -16.70
N GLU A 194 -8.26 -2.20 -16.69
CA GLU A 194 -7.64 -1.09 -15.98
C GLU A 194 -7.69 0.19 -16.82
N LYS A 195 -8.08 1.31 -16.20
CA LYS A 195 -8.05 2.65 -16.81
C LYS A 195 -7.51 3.66 -15.81
N ASP A 196 -6.80 4.65 -16.30
CA ASP A 196 -6.37 5.78 -15.48
C ASP A 196 -7.60 6.54 -14.95
N PHE A 197 -7.63 6.79 -13.64
CA PHE A 197 -8.67 7.56 -12.97
C PHE A 197 -8.16 8.92 -12.49
N LEU A 198 -7.07 8.94 -11.73
CA LEU A 198 -6.43 10.17 -11.26
C LEU A 198 -4.91 10.03 -11.44
N THR A 199 -4.34 10.94 -12.22
CA THR A 199 -2.92 10.95 -12.58
C THR A 199 -2.25 12.27 -12.20
N GLY A 200 -0.93 12.36 -12.42
CA GLY A 200 -0.18 13.59 -12.21
C GLY A 200 0.59 13.62 -10.89
N PHE A 201 0.70 12.49 -10.20
CA PHE A 201 1.52 12.35 -8.98
C PHE A 201 3.01 12.17 -9.27
N GLU A 202 3.36 11.87 -10.51
CA GLU A 202 4.73 11.91 -11.05
C GLU A 202 4.73 12.84 -12.26
N LYS A 203 5.74 13.70 -12.36
CA LYS A 203 5.91 14.60 -13.49
C LYS A 203 7.38 14.84 -13.78
N ASP A 204 7.81 14.48 -15.00
CA ASP A 204 9.17 14.70 -15.50
C ASP A 204 10.26 14.13 -14.58
N GLY A 205 10.04 12.93 -14.02
CA GLY A 205 10.95 12.28 -13.07
C GLY A 205 10.87 12.81 -11.63
N ASN A 206 9.92 13.73 -11.35
CA ASN A 206 9.67 14.24 -10.01
C ASN A 206 8.40 13.63 -9.44
N ILE A 207 8.52 12.94 -8.32
CA ILE A 207 7.38 12.42 -7.56
C ILE A 207 6.84 13.55 -6.69
N ILE A 208 5.58 13.91 -6.88
CA ILE A 208 4.88 14.95 -6.13
C ILE A 208 3.78 14.40 -5.23
N GLY A 209 3.42 13.13 -5.39
CA GLY A 209 2.47 12.42 -4.56
C GLY A 209 2.57 10.92 -4.74
N ARG A 210 2.03 10.17 -3.76
CA ARG A 210 1.94 8.70 -3.78
C ARG A 210 0.58 8.29 -3.19
N PRO A 211 -0.41 7.98 -4.04
CA PRO A 211 -1.73 7.55 -3.56
C PRO A 211 -1.61 6.29 -2.71
N ALA A 212 -2.24 6.28 -1.54
CA ALA A 212 -2.16 5.17 -0.59
C ALA A 212 -3.48 4.42 -0.41
N ASP A 213 -4.60 5.13 -0.25
CA ASP A 213 -5.92 4.50 -0.09
C ASP A 213 -7.00 5.33 -0.77
N VAL A 214 -8.14 4.69 -1.02
CA VAL A 214 -9.31 5.29 -1.67
C VAL A 214 -10.58 4.96 -0.89
N THR A 215 -11.54 5.89 -0.87
CA THR A 215 -12.87 5.65 -0.28
C THR A 215 -13.92 6.55 -0.92
N GLY A 216 -15.20 6.14 -0.85
CA GLY A 216 -16.32 7.00 -1.19
C GLY A 216 -16.75 7.85 -0.01
N GLY A 217 -17.14 9.10 -0.27
CA GLY A 217 -17.69 9.99 0.72
C GLY A 217 -19.23 10.10 0.67
N PRO A 218 -19.87 10.63 1.71
CA PRO A 218 -21.31 10.82 1.76
C PRO A 218 -21.84 11.90 0.79
N ASP A 219 -20.96 12.60 0.14
CA ASP A 219 -21.18 13.65 -0.86
C ASP A 219 -21.03 13.14 -2.31
N ASP A 220 -21.08 11.83 -2.50
CA ASP A 220 -20.88 11.15 -3.79
C ASP A 220 -19.54 11.47 -4.47
N CYS A 221 -18.51 11.80 -3.70
CA CYS A 221 -17.16 12.04 -4.18
C CYS A 221 -16.21 10.92 -3.74
N ALA A 222 -15.17 10.64 -4.52
CA ALA A 222 -14.07 9.79 -4.12
C ALA A 222 -13.03 10.59 -3.33
N TYR A 223 -12.49 9.99 -2.29
CA TYR A 223 -11.42 10.54 -1.48
C TYR A 223 -10.19 9.64 -1.59
N ILE A 224 -9.06 10.25 -1.87
CA ILE A 224 -7.78 9.57 -2.07
C ILE A 224 -6.77 10.13 -1.09
N SER A 225 -6.20 9.28 -0.24
CA SER A 225 -5.08 9.67 0.62
C SER A 225 -3.76 9.59 -0.12
N ASP A 226 -2.86 10.51 0.19
CA ASP A 226 -1.51 10.62 -0.34
C ASP A 226 -0.56 10.84 0.84
N ASP A 227 0.19 9.82 1.21
CA ASP A 227 1.11 9.85 2.35
C ASP A 227 2.41 10.58 2.05
N PHE A 228 2.78 10.69 0.77
CA PHE A 228 3.94 11.44 0.33
C PHE A 228 3.65 12.93 0.19
N GLY A 229 2.54 13.29 -0.45
CA GLY A 229 2.10 14.67 -0.60
C GLY A 229 1.44 15.23 0.66
N MET A 230 1.23 14.39 1.70
CA MET A 230 0.52 14.75 2.94
C MET A 230 -0.83 15.39 2.66
N ALA A 231 -1.59 14.80 1.75
CA ALA A 231 -2.82 15.35 1.24
C ALA A 231 -3.96 14.32 1.18
N ILE A 232 -5.18 14.82 1.17
CA ILE A 232 -6.36 14.06 0.80
C ILE A 232 -7.00 14.78 -0.39
N TYR A 233 -7.11 14.07 -1.51
CA TYR A 233 -7.77 14.56 -2.71
C TYR A 233 -9.24 14.18 -2.69
N ARG A 234 -10.10 15.14 -3.03
CA ARG A 234 -11.53 14.94 -3.22
C ARG A 234 -11.85 15.05 -4.71
N VAL A 235 -12.34 13.97 -5.29
CA VAL A 235 -12.66 13.87 -6.71
C VAL A 235 -14.14 13.64 -6.88
N CYS A 236 -14.84 14.59 -7.55
CA CYS A 236 -16.27 14.55 -7.77
C CYS A 236 -16.56 14.59 -9.27
N TYR A 237 -17.68 13.98 -9.69
CA TYR A 237 -18.14 14.02 -11.06
C TYR A 237 -19.20 15.11 -11.24
N GLY A 238 -19.07 15.92 -12.32
CA GLY A 238 -20.07 16.91 -12.71
C GLY A 238 -20.21 18.12 -11.77
N ILE A 239 -19.38 18.23 -10.74
CA ILE A 239 -19.31 19.41 -9.91
C ILE A 239 -18.15 20.26 -10.42
N GLU A 240 -18.46 21.39 -11.08
CA GLU A 240 -17.44 22.43 -11.29
C GLU A 240 -17.09 23.00 -9.90
N GLY A 241 -16.09 22.40 -9.25
CA GLY A 241 -15.54 22.94 -8.02
C GLY A 241 -14.70 24.15 -8.37
N GLU A 242 -14.87 25.26 -7.69
CA GLU A 242 -13.75 26.16 -7.44
C GLU A 242 -12.64 25.26 -6.86
N ALA A 243 -11.50 25.19 -7.54
CA ALA A 243 -10.32 24.55 -6.97
C ALA A 243 -10.20 25.16 -5.56
N ILE A 244 -10.39 24.35 -4.52
CA ILE A 244 -10.14 24.80 -3.16
C ILE A 244 -8.66 25.13 -3.23
N ALA A 245 -8.38 26.43 -3.37
CA ALA A 245 -7.02 26.93 -3.30
C ALA A 245 -6.47 26.29 -2.03
N SER A 246 -5.45 25.45 -2.19
CA SER A 246 -4.75 24.90 -1.04
C SER A 246 -4.56 26.10 -0.13
N THR A 247 -5.24 26.10 1.02
CA THR A 247 -4.93 27.09 2.03
C THR A 247 -3.43 26.91 2.19
N SER A 248 -2.70 27.86 1.63
CA SER A 248 -1.26 27.89 1.70
C SER A 248 -0.94 27.54 3.14
N SER A 249 -0.34 26.38 3.33
CA SER A 249 0.23 26.03 4.61
C SER A 249 0.92 27.32 5.04
N SER A 250 0.46 27.91 6.14
CA SER A 250 1.15 29.02 6.78
C SER A 250 2.62 28.69 6.66
N VAL A 251 3.41 29.54 6.02
CA VAL A 251 4.84 29.37 5.88
C VAL A 251 5.34 29.12 7.29
N ILE A 252 5.52 27.85 7.62
CA ILE A 252 6.12 27.46 8.88
C ILE A 252 7.53 27.95 8.70
N GLN A 253 7.89 28.95 9.46
CA GLN A 253 9.23 29.51 9.45
C GLN A 253 10.16 28.36 9.80
N GLU A 254 10.91 27.88 8.80
CA GLU A 254 11.84 26.78 8.97
C GLU A 254 12.92 27.24 9.94
N THR A 255 12.87 26.75 11.17
CA THR A 255 14.04 26.80 12.05
C THR A 255 15.00 25.75 11.55
N GLY A 256 16.04 26.17 10.83
CA GLY A 256 17.13 25.30 10.39
C GLY A 256 18.03 24.90 11.56
N LEU A 257 18.82 23.85 11.38
CA LEU A 257 19.85 23.48 12.37
C LEU A 257 20.83 24.64 12.67
N GLU A 258 20.99 25.57 11.75
CA GLU A 258 21.77 26.80 11.89
C GLU A 258 21.24 27.76 12.96
N ASP A 259 19.98 27.68 13.32
CA ASP A 259 19.32 28.54 14.34
C ASP A 259 19.64 28.08 15.77
N PHE A 260 20.24 26.89 15.93
CA PHE A 260 20.67 26.35 17.22
C PHE A 260 22.15 26.63 17.47
N ASP A 261 22.54 26.79 18.74
CA ASP A 261 23.92 26.83 19.13
C ASP A 261 24.68 25.54 18.82
N LYS A 262 26.00 25.59 18.76
CA LYS A 262 26.85 24.45 18.37
C LYS A 262 26.66 23.22 19.27
N ALA A 263 26.45 23.39 20.57
CA ALA A 263 26.28 22.26 21.50
C ALA A 263 24.92 21.56 21.28
N THR A 264 23.87 22.34 21.12
CA THR A 264 22.54 21.84 20.81
C THR A 264 22.51 21.08 19.47
N ARG A 265 23.16 21.60 18.43
CA ARG A 265 23.30 20.90 17.14
C ARG A 265 23.98 19.55 17.25
N LEU A 266 25.08 19.46 18.02
CA LEU A 266 25.80 18.21 18.20
C LEU A 266 24.97 17.17 18.99
N ASN A 267 24.21 17.61 19.98
CA ASN A 267 23.32 16.73 20.72
C ASN A 267 22.19 16.21 19.82
N LEU A 268 21.52 17.09 19.09
CA LEU A 268 20.45 16.71 18.13
C LEU A 268 20.96 15.76 17.05
N GLN A 269 22.21 15.94 16.60
CA GLN A 269 22.84 15.07 15.61
C GLN A 269 23.13 13.68 16.19
N SER A 270 23.65 13.61 17.42
CA SER A 270 23.90 12.35 18.14
C SER A 270 22.60 11.60 18.44
N ASP A 271 21.59 12.31 18.93
CA ASP A 271 20.27 11.71 19.23
C ASP A 271 19.60 11.20 17.94
N GLY A 272 19.71 11.96 16.84
CA GLY A 272 19.23 11.57 15.53
C GLY A 272 19.92 10.32 14.98
N GLU A 273 21.24 10.22 15.11
CA GLU A 273 22.01 9.01 14.74
C GLU A 273 21.58 7.79 15.56
N GLN A 274 21.40 7.97 16.85
CA GLN A 274 20.97 6.87 17.73
C GLN A 274 19.55 6.41 17.38
N LEU A 275 18.62 7.33 17.16
CA LEU A 275 17.25 7.00 16.72
C LEU A 275 17.25 6.30 15.36
N PHE A 276 18.07 6.77 14.42
CA PHE A 276 18.21 6.20 13.09
C PHE A 276 18.66 4.73 13.13
N MET A 277 19.60 4.41 14.02
CA MET A 277 20.07 3.05 14.24
C MET A 277 19.05 2.18 14.96
N THR A 278 18.40 2.70 16.00
CA THR A 278 17.55 1.91 16.88
C THR A 278 16.13 1.69 16.36
N ARG A 279 15.65 2.55 15.44
CA ARG A 279 14.30 2.49 14.85
C ARG A 279 14.24 1.81 13.49
N GLY A 280 15.31 1.12 13.08
CA GLY A 280 15.34 0.36 11.83
C GLY A 280 15.43 1.21 10.56
N CYS A 281 15.68 2.50 10.66
CA CYS A 281 15.77 3.39 9.49
C CYS A 281 16.92 2.99 8.54
N LEU A 282 17.96 2.32 9.06
CA LEU A 282 19.08 1.77 8.29
C LEU A 282 18.64 0.74 7.23
N THR A 283 17.56 0.02 7.48
CA THR A 283 17.05 -1.02 6.57
C THR A 283 16.69 -0.42 5.20
N CYS A 284 16.20 0.80 5.20
CA CYS A 284 15.75 1.49 3.99
C CYS A 284 16.68 2.62 3.54
N HIS A 285 17.44 3.25 4.44
CA HIS A 285 18.15 4.49 4.16
C HIS A 285 19.69 4.39 4.14
N GLY A 286 20.28 3.26 4.48
CA GLY A 286 21.74 3.07 4.53
C GLY A 286 22.47 3.96 5.54
N VAL A 287 23.72 3.66 5.85
CA VAL A 287 24.52 4.31 6.93
C VAL A 287 24.75 5.81 6.72
N SER A 288 24.71 6.28 5.48
CA SER A 288 24.95 7.70 5.13
C SER A 288 23.66 8.47 4.82
N GLY A 289 22.49 7.87 5.04
CA GLY A 289 21.21 8.46 4.61
C GLY A 289 21.09 8.58 3.08
N SER A 290 22.01 7.95 2.33
CA SER A 290 21.95 7.82 0.88
C SER A 290 21.34 6.48 0.54
N THR A 291 20.39 6.45 -0.39
CA THR A 291 19.75 5.22 -0.80
C THR A 291 20.52 4.58 -1.95
N SER A 292 20.88 3.31 -1.79
CA SER A 292 21.16 2.42 -2.91
C SER A 292 19.88 1.82 -3.53
N SER A 293 18.72 2.10 -2.94
CA SER A 293 17.43 1.42 -3.21
C SER A 293 16.30 2.35 -3.68
N GLY A 294 16.60 3.57 -4.15
CA GLY A 294 15.57 4.48 -4.68
C GLY A 294 14.60 5.09 -3.65
N LEU A 295 14.74 4.75 -2.37
CA LEU A 295 13.98 5.39 -1.29
C LEU A 295 14.48 6.83 -1.07
N LEU A 296 13.59 7.72 -0.65
CA LEU A 296 13.85 9.16 -0.52
C LEU A 296 15.13 9.46 0.25
N PRO A 297 16.09 10.19 -0.34
CA PRO A 297 17.30 10.56 0.36
C PRO A 297 16.95 11.47 1.54
N LEU A 298 17.43 11.12 2.75
CA LEU A 298 17.25 11.93 3.96
C LEU A 298 17.82 13.35 3.82
N LYS A 299 18.70 13.60 2.88
CA LYS A 299 19.25 14.93 2.56
C LYS A 299 18.20 15.99 2.21
N ALA A 300 16.98 15.59 1.87
CA ALA A 300 15.89 16.53 1.56
C ALA A 300 14.81 16.56 2.66
N ILE A 301 15.00 15.84 3.75
CA ILE A 301 13.98 15.71 4.81
C ILE A 301 13.68 17.06 5.47
N ASN A 302 14.69 17.91 5.64
CA ASN A 302 14.56 19.27 6.15
C ASN A 302 13.77 20.22 5.23
N LYS A 303 13.64 19.88 3.96
CA LYS A 303 12.79 20.62 3.01
C LYS A 303 11.31 20.23 3.08
N ARG A 304 10.99 19.16 3.79
CA ARG A 304 9.64 18.55 3.83
C ARG A 304 9.06 18.57 5.24
N TYR A 305 9.89 18.52 6.27
CA TYR A 305 9.46 18.40 7.65
C TYR A 305 10.15 19.45 8.50
N THR A 306 9.39 20.11 9.36
CA THR A 306 9.95 20.91 10.44
C THR A 306 10.44 20.00 11.56
N LEU A 307 11.32 20.53 12.43
CA LEU A 307 11.79 19.80 13.61
C LEU A 307 10.62 19.35 14.50
N ASP A 308 9.59 20.19 14.63
CA ASP A 308 8.40 19.88 15.43
C ASP A 308 7.54 18.80 14.80
N SER A 309 7.37 18.79 13.47
CA SER A 309 6.63 17.75 12.77
C SER A 309 7.35 16.40 12.83
N LEU A 310 8.68 16.37 12.69
CA LEU A 310 9.50 15.18 12.90
C LEU A 310 9.43 14.70 14.36
N SER A 311 9.55 15.62 15.32
CA SER A 311 9.46 15.28 16.74
C SER A 311 8.10 14.74 17.13
N ALA A 312 7.01 15.25 16.54
CA ALA A 312 5.66 14.73 16.74
C ALA A 312 5.50 13.31 16.16
N PHE A 313 6.04 13.07 14.98
CA PHE A 313 5.99 11.76 14.31
C PHE A 313 6.70 10.66 15.11
N TYR A 314 7.82 10.99 15.79
CA TYR A 314 8.59 10.01 16.59
C TYR A 314 8.13 9.86 18.05
N LYS A 315 7.16 10.65 18.52
CA LYS A 315 6.58 10.55 19.87
C LYS A 315 5.34 9.65 19.95
N THR A 316 4.80 9.24 18.80
CA THR A 316 3.71 8.27 18.69
C THR A 316 4.27 6.87 18.45
#